data_5c4e9ce526c6573229aea2a98a3bbf73
#
_entry.id   5c4e9ce526c6573229aea2a98a3bbf73
#
_cell.length_a   1.000
_cell.length_b   1.000
_cell.length_c   1.000
_cell.angle_alpha   90.00
_cell.angle_beta   90.00
_cell.angle_gamma   90.00
#
_symmetry.space_group_name_H-M   'P 1'
#
loop_
_entity.id
_entity.type
_entity.pdbx_description
1 polymer ?
#
loop_
_entity_poly.entity_id
_entity_poly.type
_entity_poly.pdbx_seq_one_letter_code
_entity_poly.pdbx_strand_id
1 'polypeptide(L)'
;SHPEWNEAEEWPEAVSSYGIELGDDFVLFDPLSVPDELRERATAVVLTAPYHERDARRLGLPVHTPPADTWQDWVEKFGIDPDRVRGMESDDLAWLRAGEGEGHFHSPGAWPFGITAYAGREDNDLILWLPSIGAIVTGDSLSDLGAGLDIWIGGRKHVTRDDVVQRLRPLLDLPVELVLPAHGEPTDRAALERVLS
;
A
#
# COMPACT_ATOMS: atom_id res chain seq x y z
N SER A 1 10.20 14.34 0.20
CA SER A 1 10.16 13.74 1.55
C SER A 1 8.81 13.99 2.21
N HIS A 2 8.39 13.11 3.09
CA HIS A 2 7.15 13.27 3.85
C HIS A 2 7.25 14.49 4.79
N PRO A 3 6.21 15.37 4.87
CA PRO A 3 6.29 16.58 5.70
C PRO A 3 6.49 16.31 7.20
N GLU A 4 6.05 15.16 7.68
CA GLU A 4 6.13 14.73 9.08
C GLU A 4 7.28 13.76 9.32
N TRP A 5 8.10 13.48 8.28
CA TRP A 5 9.22 12.57 8.42
C TRP A 5 10.24 13.07 9.44
N ASN A 6 10.71 12.17 10.28
CA ASN A 6 11.86 12.39 11.12
C ASN A 6 12.74 11.13 11.17
N GLU A 7 14.04 11.34 11.33
CA GLU A 7 15.06 10.29 11.28
C GLU A 7 14.88 9.21 12.37
N ALA A 8 14.14 9.53 13.45
CA ALA A 8 13.93 8.60 14.56
C ALA A 8 12.87 7.52 14.26
N GLU A 9 12.09 7.67 13.20
CA GLU A 9 11.01 6.73 12.87
C GLU A 9 11.46 5.56 12.00
N GLU A 10 12.73 5.51 11.61
CA GLU A 10 13.35 4.41 10.85
C GLU A 10 12.68 4.08 9.50
N TRP A 11 11.83 4.96 8.96
CA TRP A 11 11.26 4.79 7.64
C TRP A 11 11.92 5.70 6.60
N PRO A 12 11.95 5.33 5.30
CA PRO A 12 12.67 6.09 4.29
C PRO A 12 12.12 7.49 4.12
N GLU A 13 12.98 8.49 3.99
CA GLU A 13 12.59 9.88 3.69
C GLU A 13 11.83 9.99 2.37
N ALA A 14 12.24 9.20 1.37
CA ALA A 14 11.62 9.20 0.05
C ALA A 14 10.45 8.21 0.01
N VAL A 15 9.27 8.72 -0.34
CA VAL A 15 8.06 7.93 -0.60
C VAL A 15 7.54 8.25 -1.99
N SER A 16 6.98 7.26 -2.66
CA SER A 16 6.41 7.38 -3.98
C SER A 16 4.88 7.35 -3.92
N SER A 17 4.26 8.13 -4.81
CA SER A 17 2.83 8.14 -5.09
C SER A 17 2.64 8.12 -6.60
N TYR A 18 1.55 7.51 -7.06
CA TYR A 18 1.34 7.34 -8.50
C TYR A 18 -0.02 7.87 -8.91
N GLY A 19 -0.07 8.56 -10.06
CA GLY A 19 -1.31 8.90 -10.75
C GLY A 19 -1.39 8.09 -12.05
N ILE A 20 -2.44 7.28 -12.20
CA ILE A 20 -2.53 6.30 -13.30
C ILE A 20 -3.89 6.40 -13.98
N GLU A 21 -3.91 6.40 -15.30
CA GLU A 21 -5.12 6.31 -16.10
C GLU A 21 -5.57 4.84 -16.21
N LEU A 22 -6.77 4.55 -15.71
CA LEU A 22 -7.40 3.23 -15.74
C LEU A 22 -8.78 3.31 -16.40
N GLY A 23 -8.82 3.14 -17.71
CA GLY A 23 -10.02 3.40 -18.50
C GLY A 23 -10.33 4.89 -18.57
N ASP A 24 -11.53 5.27 -18.12
CA ASP A 24 -11.97 6.69 -18.09
C ASP A 24 -11.58 7.38 -16.76
N ASP A 25 -11.00 6.65 -15.81
CA ASP A 25 -10.64 7.15 -14.50
C ASP A 25 -9.16 7.53 -14.41
N PHE A 26 -8.84 8.61 -13.69
CA PHE A 26 -7.49 8.95 -13.25
C PHE A 26 -7.39 8.71 -11.75
N VAL A 27 -6.71 7.64 -11.38
CA VAL A 27 -6.65 7.13 -10.01
C VAL A 27 -5.33 7.48 -9.35
N LEU A 28 -5.39 8.00 -8.13
CA LEU A 28 -4.20 8.30 -7.32
C LEU A 28 -3.93 7.14 -6.35
N PHE A 29 -2.71 6.62 -6.37
CA PHE A 29 -2.25 5.57 -5.46
C PHE A 29 -1.37 6.16 -4.37
N ASP A 30 -1.71 5.89 -3.10
CA ASP A 30 -1.00 6.35 -1.90
C ASP A 30 -0.62 7.84 -1.97
N PRO A 31 -1.57 8.77 -2.17
CA PRO A 31 -1.29 10.14 -2.57
C PRO A 31 -0.55 10.95 -1.50
N LEU A 32 0.53 11.61 -1.91
CA LEU A 32 1.29 12.53 -1.09
C LEU A 32 1.75 13.72 -1.93
N SER A 33 1.49 14.94 -1.46
CA SER A 33 1.93 16.20 -2.11
C SER A 33 1.50 16.28 -3.58
N VAL A 34 0.25 15.89 -3.87
CA VAL A 34 -0.30 15.80 -5.23
C VAL A 34 -0.36 17.20 -5.87
N PRO A 35 0.26 17.42 -7.06
CA PRO A 35 0.16 18.65 -7.81
C PRO A 35 -1.30 18.97 -8.19
N ASP A 36 -1.66 20.26 -8.22
CA ASP A 36 -3.03 20.71 -8.48
C ASP A 36 -3.58 20.18 -9.81
N GLU A 37 -2.74 20.12 -10.86
CA GLU A 37 -3.16 19.64 -12.18
C GLU A 37 -3.55 18.13 -12.16
N LEU A 38 -2.88 17.33 -11.33
CA LEU A 38 -3.23 15.92 -11.14
C LEU A 38 -4.44 15.76 -10.24
N ARG A 39 -4.55 16.59 -9.22
CA ARG A 39 -5.69 16.62 -8.30
C ARG A 39 -7.00 16.94 -9.05
N GLU A 40 -6.99 17.92 -9.95
CA GLU A 40 -8.18 18.31 -10.74
C GLU A 40 -8.65 17.20 -11.69
N ARG A 41 -7.77 16.31 -12.10
CA ARG A 41 -8.09 15.17 -12.97
C ARG A 41 -8.52 13.93 -12.21
N ALA A 42 -8.15 13.83 -10.94
CA ALA A 42 -8.34 12.62 -10.16
C ALA A 42 -9.81 12.34 -9.88
N THR A 43 -10.21 11.09 -10.05
CA THR A 43 -11.58 10.60 -9.84
C THR A 43 -11.70 9.76 -8.57
N ALA A 44 -10.60 9.14 -8.14
CA ALA A 44 -10.56 8.30 -6.94
C ALA A 44 -9.15 8.22 -6.36
N VAL A 45 -9.10 7.78 -5.10
CA VAL A 45 -7.88 7.38 -4.39
C VAL A 45 -7.92 5.87 -4.13
N VAL A 46 -6.79 5.21 -4.32
CA VAL A 46 -6.58 3.81 -3.95
C VAL A 46 -5.39 3.74 -3.00
N LEU A 47 -5.58 3.11 -1.84
CA LEU A 47 -4.52 2.91 -0.86
C LEU A 47 -4.07 1.44 -0.85
N THR A 48 -2.76 1.22 -0.83
CA THR A 48 -2.16 -0.11 -0.70
C THR A 48 -2.20 -0.61 0.74
N ALA A 49 -2.24 0.31 1.70
CA ALA A 49 -2.33 0.02 3.13
C ALA A 49 -3.10 1.14 3.85
N PRO A 50 -3.76 0.87 4.99
CA PRO A 50 -4.54 1.88 5.71
C PRO A 50 -3.68 3.06 6.19
N TYR A 51 -2.45 2.81 6.62
CA TYR A 51 -1.50 3.84 7.06
C TYR A 51 -0.87 4.65 5.90
N HIS A 52 -1.21 4.35 4.63
CA HIS A 52 -0.88 5.17 3.47
C HIS A 52 -1.97 6.20 3.16
N GLU A 53 -2.85 6.54 4.09
CA GLU A 53 -3.90 7.54 3.88
C GLU A 53 -3.36 8.93 3.52
N ARG A 54 -2.21 9.32 4.07
CA ARG A 54 -1.42 10.51 3.70
C ARG A 54 -2.33 11.73 3.38
N ASP A 55 -2.36 12.17 2.12
CA ASP A 55 -3.19 13.29 1.66
C ASP A 55 -4.63 12.90 1.25
N ALA A 56 -5.03 11.64 1.34
CA ALA A 56 -6.32 11.15 0.85
C ALA A 56 -7.51 11.96 1.39
N ARG A 57 -7.51 12.26 2.70
CA ARG A 57 -8.56 13.09 3.33
C ARG A 57 -8.68 14.48 2.71
N ARG A 58 -7.54 15.11 2.38
CA ARG A 58 -7.49 16.48 1.84
C ARG A 58 -7.97 16.57 0.40
N LEU A 59 -7.94 15.46 -0.34
CA LEU A 59 -8.38 15.40 -1.73
C LEU A 59 -9.91 15.41 -1.86
N GLY A 60 -10.64 14.87 -0.88
CA GLY A 60 -12.10 14.83 -0.89
C GLY A 60 -12.69 13.95 -1.97
N LEU A 61 -11.93 12.95 -2.45
CA LEU A 61 -12.32 11.97 -3.46
C LEU A 61 -12.77 10.67 -2.81
N PRO A 62 -13.53 9.80 -3.52
CA PRO A 62 -13.78 8.44 -3.08
C PRO A 62 -12.48 7.69 -2.81
N VAL A 63 -12.38 6.99 -1.67
CA VAL A 63 -11.18 6.26 -1.24
C VAL A 63 -11.45 4.77 -1.20
N HIS A 64 -10.70 3.99 -1.96
CA HIS A 64 -10.68 2.53 -1.94
C HIS A 64 -9.45 2.06 -1.16
N THR A 65 -9.66 1.27 -0.12
CA THR A 65 -8.61 0.95 0.86
C THR A 65 -8.84 -0.42 1.50
N PRO A 66 -7.79 -1.13 1.94
CA PRO A 66 -7.99 -2.21 2.90
C PRO A 66 -8.44 -1.67 4.26
N PRO A 67 -9.02 -2.51 5.13
CA PRO A 67 -9.42 -2.11 6.48
C PRO A 67 -8.20 -1.78 7.35
N ALA A 68 -8.37 -0.84 8.29
CA ALA A 68 -7.37 -0.56 9.31
C ALA A 68 -7.20 -1.74 10.29
N ASP A 69 -6.03 -1.80 10.94
CA ASP A 69 -5.76 -2.81 11.95
C ASP A 69 -6.65 -2.64 13.18
N THR A 70 -7.07 -3.77 13.73
CA THR A 70 -7.66 -3.85 15.07
C THR A 70 -6.56 -3.98 16.13
N TRP A 71 -6.92 -3.83 17.41
CA TRP A 71 -5.95 -4.08 18.51
C TRP A 71 -5.46 -5.55 18.53
N GLN A 72 -6.28 -6.51 18.07
CA GLN A 72 -5.87 -7.91 17.93
C GLN A 72 -4.79 -8.06 16.86
N ASP A 73 -4.94 -7.37 15.74
CA ASP A 73 -3.92 -7.36 14.68
C ASP A 73 -2.59 -6.80 15.20
N TRP A 74 -2.58 -5.75 16.02
CA TRP A 74 -1.35 -5.22 16.63
C TRP A 74 -0.67 -6.22 17.55
N VAL A 75 -1.46 -6.96 18.37
CA VAL A 75 -0.92 -8.02 19.23
C VAL A 75 -0.24 -9.09 18.37
N GLU A 76 -0.89 -9.55 17.31
CA GLU A 76 -0.36 -10.59 16.42
C GLU A 76 0.86 -10.09 15.65
N LYS A 77 0.73 -8.97 14.96
CA LYS A 77 1.76 -8.43 14.05
C LYS A 77 3.05 -8.03 14.79
N PHE A 78 2.93 -7.38 15.92
CA PHE A 78 4.07 -6.75 16.61
C PHE A 78 4.39 -7.37 17.96
N GLY A 79 3.59 -8.32 18.45
CA GLY A 79 3.76 -8.94 19.75
C GLY A 79 3.59 -7.95 20.91
N ILE A 80 2.67 -6.98 20.74
CA ILE A 80 2.33 -6.02 21.78
C ILE A 80 1.53 -6.72 22.87
N ASP A 81 1.79 -6.36 24.13
CA ASP A 81 1.03 -6.89 25.28
C ASP A 81 -0.48 -6.55 25.11
N PRO A 82 -1.37 -7.56 25.06
CA PRO A 82 -2.80 -7.34 24.91
C PRO A 82 -3.41 -6.40 25.94
N ASP A 83 -2.90 -6.41 27.18
CA ASP A 83 -3.43 -5.56 28.26
C ASP A 83 -3.15 -4.06 28.03
N ARG A 84 -2.20 -3.74 27.14
CA ARG A 84 -1.87 -2.35 26.78
C ARG A 84 -2.74 -1.79 25.66
N VAL A 85 -3.29 -2.65 24.79
CA VAL A 85 -3.96 -2.22 23.55
C VAL A 85 -5.40 -2.72 23.42
N ARG A 86 -5.88 -3.52 24.36
CA ARG A 86 -7.24 -4.10 24.32
C ARG A 86 -8.31 -3.03 24.21
N GLY A 87 -9.11 -3.12 23.13
CA GLY A 87 -10.21 -2.19 22.88
C GLY A 87 -9.77 -0.85 22.29
N MET A 88 -8.48 -0.68 21.99
CA MET A 88 -8.03 0.50 21.23
C MET A 88 -8.41 0.33 19.76
N GLU A 89 -8.64 1.44 19.08
CA GLU A 89 -8.87 1.49 17.63
C GLU A 89 -7.68 2.17 16.97
N SER A 90 -7.36 1.74 15.74
CA SER A 90 -6.37 2.42 14.92
C SER A 90 -6.84 3.83 14.57
N ASP A 91 -5.94 4.78 14.56
CA ASP A 91 -6.21 6.13 14.05
C ASP A 91 -6.25 6.16 12.52
N ASP A 92 -5.65 5.14 11.87
CA ASP A 92 -5.69 5.02 10.41
C ASP A 92 -7.13 5.00 9.90
N LEU A 93 -7.43 5.83 8.91
CA LEU A 93 -8.76 5.94 8.29
C LEU A 93 -9.91 6.26 9.28
N ALA A 94 -9.60 6.79 10.47
CA ALA A 94 -10.62 7.10 11.49
C ALA A 94 -11.70 8.05 10.95
N TRP A 95 -11.31 9.02 10.11
CA TRP A 95 -12.22 9.96 9.46
C TRP A 95 -13.19 9.28 8.48
N LEU A 96 -12.74 8.25 7.72
CA LEU A 96 -13.63 7.46 6.86
C LEU A 96 -14.63 6.64 7.68
N ARG A 97 -14.16 6.01 8.78
CA ARG A 97 -15.05 5.28 9.69
C ARG A 97 -16.06 6.20 10.38
N ALA A 98 -15.68 7.46 10.61
CA ALA A 98 -16.58 8.49 11.14
C ALA A 98 -17.56 9.06 10.10
N GLY A 99 -17.46 8.67 8.83
CA GLY A 99 -18.33 9.16 7.75
C GLY A 99 -17.97 10.57 7.27
N GLU A 100 -16.71 11.01 7.48
CA GLU A 100 -16.24 12.32 7.02
C GLU A 100 -15.77 12.32 5.55
N GLY A 101 -15.93 11.18 4.85
CA GLY A 101 -15.60 10.99 3.44
C GLY A 101 -16.25 9.74 2.86
N GLU A 102 -16.11 9.53 1.55
CA GLU A 102 -16.58 8.35 0.85
C GLU A 102 -15.51 7.25 0.88
N GLY A 103 -15.66 6.29 1.78
CA GLY A 103 -14.73 5.19 1.99
C GLY A 103 -15.29 3.84 1.55
N HIS A 104 -14.51 3.11 0.75
CA HIS A 104 -14.82 1.76 0.28
C HIS A 104 -13.73 0.80 0.78
N PHE A 105 -14.08 -0.05 1.74
CA PHE A 105 -13.15 -1.00 2.36
C PHE A 105 -13.19 -2.34 1.62
N HIS A 106 -12.04 -2.84 1.23
CA HIS A 106 -11.91 -4.05 0.42
C HIS A 106 -10.88 -5.03 1.01
N SER A 107 -11.18 -6.31 0.90
CA SER A 107 -10.21 -7.40 1.11
C SER A 107 -9.44 -7.70 -0.18
N PRO A 108 -8.36 -8.51 -0.13
CA PRO A 108 -7.71 -9.03 -1.33
C PRO A 108 -8.71 -9.65 -2.32
N GLY A 109 -8.47 -9.47 -3.61
CA GLY A 109 -9.37 -9.93 -4.68
C GLY A 109 -9.62 -8.86 -5.74
N ALA A 110 -10.77 -8.94 -6.42
CA ALA A 110 -11.15 -7.98 -7.46
C ALA A 110 -11.63 -6.65 -6.84
N TRP A 111 -11.05 -5.56 -7.30
CA TRP A 111 -11.37 -4.18 -6.92
C TRP A 111 -11.93 -3.40 -8.12
N PRO A 112 -12.48 -2.19 -7.90
CA PRO A 112 -12.82 -1.27 -8.99
C PRO A 112 -11.63 -0.96 -9.90
N PHE A 113 -11.88 -0.33 -11.02
CA PHE A 113 -10.89 0.07 -12.03
C PHE A 113 -10.12 -1.10 -12.69
N GLY A 114 -10.65 -2.33 -12.60
CA GLY A 114 -9.98 -3.53 -13.13
C GLY A 114 -8.76 -3.97 -12.32
N ILE A 115 -8.61 -3.49 -11.09
CA ILE A 115 -7.51 -3.86 -10.18
C ILE A 115 -7.76 -5.25 -9.60
N THR A 116 -6.70 -6.04 -9.44
CA THR A 116 -6.71 -7.25 -8.60
C THR A 116 -5.72 -7.05 -7.45
N ALA A 117 -6.22 -7.11 -6.22
CA ALA A 117 -5.42 -6.95 -5.01
C ALA A 117 -4.96 -8.31 -4.45
N TYR A 118 -3.68 -8.43 -4.19
CA TYR A 118 -3.04 -9.58 -3.53
C TYR A 118 -2.59 -9.17 -2.14
N ALA A 119 -2.73 -10.07 -1.16
CA ALA A 119 -2.13 -9.86 0.15
C ALA A 119 -0.59 -9.83 0.01
N GLY A 120 0.01 -8.81 0.55
CA GLY A 120 1.46 -8.64 0.63
C GLY A 120 2.03 -9.34 1.88
N ARG A 121 2.84 -8.61 2.67
CA ARG A 121 3.30 -9.10 3.98
C ARG A 121 2.16 -9.24 4.99
N GLU A 122 1.03 -8.53 4.77
CA GLU A 122 -0.19 -8.52 5.55
C GLU A 122 -1.42 -8.65 4.64
N ASP A 123 -2.57 -8.98 5.22
CA ASP A 123 -3.83 -9.02 4.49
C ASP A 123 -4.39 -7.61 4.18
N ASN A 124 -3.86 -6.60 4.85
CA ASN A 124 -4.16 -5.18 4.62
C ASN A 124 -2.95 -4.33 4.20
N ASP A 125 -1.86 -4.97 3.78
CA ASP A 125 -0.73 -4.35 3.08
C ASP A 125 -0.63 -5.04 1.72
N LEU A 126 -1.18 -4.39 0.70
CA LEU A 126 -1.58 -5.03 -0.54
C LEU A 126 -0.61 -4.76 -1.68
N ILE A 127 -0.53 -5.72 -2.60
CA ILE A 127 0.03 -5.52 -3.93
C ILE A 127 -1.13 -5.47 -4.92
N LEU A 128 -1.21 -4.40 -5.68
CA LEU A 128 -2.30 -4.12 -6.61
C LEU A 128 -1.82 -4.38 -8.04
N TRP A 129 -2.39 -5.39 -8.69
CA TRP A 129 -2.16 -5.70 -10.09
C TRP A 129 -3.07 -4.88 -11.00
N LEU A 130 -2.50 -4.21 -11.96
CA LEU A 130 -3.12 -3.31 -12.95
C LEU A 130 -2.95 -3.92 -14.35
N PRO A 131 -3.82 -4.86 -14.77
CA PRO A 131 -3.65 -5.62 -16.01
C PRO A 131 -3.65 -4.73 -17.27
N SER A 132 -4.38 -3.62 -17.25
CA SER A 132 -4.47 -2.70 -18.39
C SER A 132 -3.14 -2.07 -18.81
N ILE A 133 -2.18 -1.99 -17.88
CA ILE A 133 -0.86 -1.38 -18.11
C ILE A 133 0.30 -2.32 -17.75
N GLY A 134 0.03 -3.58 -17.39
CA GLY A 134 1.07 -4.54 -17.02
C GLY A 134 1.86 -4.16 -15.75
N ALA A 135 1.26 -3.42 -14.82
CA ALA A 135 1.97 -2.90 -13.65
C ALA A 135 1.46 -3.47 -12.33
N ILE A 136 2.35 -3.53 -11.32
CA ILE A 136 1.98 -3.73 -9.92
C ILE A 136 2.36 -2.52 -9.08
N VAL A 137 1.46 -2.09 -8.18
CA VAL A 137 1.76 -1.13 -7.10
C VAL A 137 1.94 -1.95 -5.82
N THR A 138 3.10 -1.85 -5.17
CA THR A 138 3.52 -2.89 -4.21
C THR A 138 3.38 -2.51 -2.74
N GLY A 139 2.90 -1.31 -2.45
CA GLY A 139 2.87 -0.83 -1.06
C GLY A 139 4.26 -0.95 -0.42
N ASP A 140 4.27 -1.33 0.83
CA ASP A 140 5.51 -1.53 1.59
C ASP A 140 6.09 -2.93 1.46
N SER A 141 5.30 -3.90 1.00
CA SER A 141 5.73 -5.32 0.95
C SER A 141 6.95 -5.54 0.07
N LEU A 142 7.07 -4.78 -1.03
CA LEU A 142 8.24 -4.73 -1.89
C LEU A 142 8.70 -3.28 -2.00
N SER A 143 9.86 -2.98 -1.46
CA SER A 143 10.40 -1.62 -1.36
C SER A 143 11.87 -1.60 -1.74
N ASP A 144 12.34 -0.47 -2.29
CA ASP A 144 13.77 -0.19 -2.47
C ASP A 144 14.21 0.85 -1.43
N LEU A 145 14.95 0.39 -0.46
CA LEU A 145 15.55 1.21 0.60
C LEU A 145 17.00 1.59 0.30
N GLY A 146 17.36 1.66 -1.00
CA GLY A 146 18.69 2.06 -1.47
C GLY A 146 19.60 0.89 -1.86
N ALA A 147 19.13 -0.34 -1.78
CA ALA A 147 19.89 -1.54 -2.18
C ALA A 147 19.25 -2.31 -3.35
N GLY A 148 18.23 -1.74 -3.97
CA GLY A 148 17.36 -2.36 -4.95
C GLY A 148 16.09 -2.93 -4.32
N LEU A 149 15.16 -3.34 -5.18
CA LEU A 149 13.88 -3.90 -4.72
C LEU A 149 14.10 -5.14 -3.86
N ASP A 150 13.52 -5.17 -2.67
CA ASP A 150 13.53 -6.32 -1.76
C ASP A 150 12.25 -6.35 -0.90
N ILE A 151 12.05 -7.45 -0.19
CA ILE A 151 10.94 -7.61 0.77
C ILE A 151 11.28 -6.85 2.05
N TRP A 152 10.33 -6.02 2.45
CA TRP A 152 10.42 -5.31 3.72
C TRP A 152 9.35 -5.81 4.71
N ILE A 153 9.76 -6.48 5.79
CA ILE A 153 8.85 -7.00 6.83
C ILE A 153 8.55 -5.99 7.94
N GLY A 154 9.35 -4.91 8.07
CA GLY A 154 9.04 -3.77 8.92
C GLY A 154 8.80 -4.09 10.40
N GLY A 155 9.67 -4.89 11.02
CA GLY A 155 9.58 -5.22 12.46
C GLY A 155 8.43 -6.17 12.87
N ARG A 156 7.69 -6.73 11.92
CA ARG A 156 6.64 -7.72 12.16
C ARG A 156 7.23 -9.02 12.70
N LYS A 157 6.54 -9.66 13.65
CA LYS A 157 7.05 -10.84 14.35
C LYS A 157 6.36 -12.14 13.94
N HIS A 158 5.19 -12.03 13.30
CA HIS A 158 4.37 -13.18 12.90
C HIS A 158 4.67 -13.67 11.47
N VAL A 159 5.45 -12.91 10.69
CA VAL A 159 5.77 -13.21 9.29
C VAL A 159 7.28 -13.14 9.08
N THR A 160 7.81 -14.08 8.29
CA THR A 160 9.20 -14.09 7.85
C THR A 160 9.32 -13.62 6.39
N ARG A 161 10.55 -13.31 5.96
CA ARG A 161 10.83 -13.01 4.55
C ARG A 161 10.38 -14.15 3.63
N ASP A 162 10.64 -15.39 4.02
CA ASP A 162 10.29 -16.58 3.22
C ASP A 162 8.77 -16.76 3.09
N ASP A 163 8.01 -16.46 4.15
CA ASP A 163 6.55 -16.48 4.09
C ASP A 163 6.02 -15.46 3.08
N VAL A 164 6.59 -14.26 3.05
CA VAL A 164 6.21 -13.22 2.08
C VAL A 164 6.62 -13.64 0.67
N VAL A 165 7.81 -14.19 0.45
CA VAL A 165 8.23 -14.72 -0.85
C VAL A 165 7.23 -15.77 -1.36
N GLN A 166 6.85 -16.72 -0.51
CA GLN A 166 5.88 -17.76 -0.91
C GLN A 166 4.51 -17.18 -1.25
N ARG A 167 4.05 -16.22 -0.46
CA ARG A 167 2.76 -15.52 -0.68
C ARG A 167 2.75 -14.75 -1.99
N LEU A 168 3.86 -14.11 -2.36
CA LEU A 168 3.97 -13.28 -3.54
C LEU A 168 4.38 -14.01 -4.82
N ARG A 169 4.82 -15.28 -4.72
CA ARG A 169 5.19 -16.09 -5.90
C ARG A 169 4.16 -16.10 -7.03
N PRO A 170 2.84 -16.15 -6.78
CA PRO A 170 1.84 -16.07 -7.85
C PRO A 170 1.93 -14.84 -8.74
N LEU A 171 2.58 -13.75 -8.30
CA LEU A 171 2.83 -12.57 -9.12
C LEU A 171 3.75 -12.87 -10.31
N LEU A 172 4.60 -13.91 -10.22
CA LEU A 172 5.46 -14.34 -11.32
C LEU A 172 4.69 -14.97 -12.49
N ASP A 173 3.46 -15.43 -12.25
CA ASP A 173 2.57 -15.96 -13.29
C ASP A 173 1.83 -14.86 -14.05
N LEU A 174 1.87 -13.63 -13.53
CA LEU A 174 1.27 -12.45 -14.18
C LEU A 174 2.25 -11.84 -15.18
N PRO A 175 1.75 -11.24 -16.27
CA PRO A 175 2.58 -10.55 -17.26
C PRO A 175 2.99 -9.15 -16.74
N VAL A 176 3.65 -9.10 -15.57
CA VAL A 176 4.15 -7.86 -14.98
C VAL A 176 5.31 -7.34 -15.81
N GLU A 177 5.24 -6.08 -16.21
CA GLU A 177 6.30 -5.36 -16.90
C GLU A 177 6.90 -4.27 -15.98
N LEU A 178 6.05 -3.62 -15.17
CA LEU A 178 6.40 -2.48 -14.34
C LEU A 178 6.08 -2.74 -12.87
N VAL A 179 7.03 -2.40 -11.99
CA VAL A 179 6.88 -2.47 -10.53
C VAL A 179 6.97 -1.06 -9.95
N LEU A 180 5.95 -0.67 -9.20
CA LEU A 180 5.76 0.67 -8.64
C LEU A 180 5.77 0.59 -7.09
N PRO A 181 6.95 0.69 -6.44
CA PRO A 181 7.04 0.59 -4.99
C PRO A 181 6.64 1.88 -4.29
N ALA A 182 6.09 1.80 -3.08
CA ALA A 182 5.83 2.97 -2.23
C ALA A 182 7.12 3.65 -1.75
N HIS A 183 8.22 2.90 -1.69
CA HIS A 183 9.56 3.39 -1.39
C HIS A 183 10.52 2.95 -2.49
N GLY A 184 11.19 3.93 -3.11
CA GLY A 184 12.11 3.71 -4.22
C GLY A 184 11.55 4.13 -5.58
N GLU A 185 12.35 3.92 -6.61
CA GLU A 185 12.01 4.25 -7.99
C GLU A 185 11.26 3.11 -8.68
N PRO A 186 10.42 3.41 -9.70
CA PRO A 186 9.85 2.38 -10.56
C PRO A 186 10.92 1.44 -11.11
N THR A 187 10.61 0.15 -11.13
CA THR A 187 11.53 -0.89 -11.62
C THR A 187 10.79 -1.91 -12.50
N ASP A 188 11.44 -3.00 -12.86
CA ASP A 188 10.98 -3.94 -13.85
C ASP A 188 10.70 -5.36 -13.30
N ARG A 189 10.20 -6.21 -14.20
CA ARG A 189 9.98 -7.63 -13.93
C ARG A 189 11.25 -8.34 -13.46
N ALA A 190 12.43 -8.00 -14.00
CA ALA A 190 13.67 -8.69 -13.62
C ALA A 190 14.02 -8.42 -12.14
N ALA A 191 13.70 -7.23 -11.62
CA ALA A 191 13.82 -6.95 -10.19
C ALA A 191 12.85 -7.81 -9.36
N LEU A 192 11.58 -7.93 -9.78
CA LEU A 192 10.59 -8.78 -9.11
C LEU A 192 11.03 -10.25 -9.08
N GLU A 193 11.50 -10.78 -10.20
CA GLU A 193 12.00 -12.16 -10.30
C GLU A 193 13.17 -12.42 -9.37
N ARG A 194 14.12 -11.49 -9.24
CA ARG A 194 15.26 -11.63 -8.30
C ARG A 194 14.83 -11.72 -6.85
N VAL A 195 13.79 -10.96 -6.48
CA VAL A 195 13.30 -10.93 -5.08
C VAL A 195 12.52 -12.18 -4.71
N LEU A 196 11.74 -12.74 -5.66
CA LEU A 196 10.82 -13.84 -5.43
C LEU A 196 11.37 -15.22 -5.85
N SER A 197 12.65 -15.29 -6.26
CA SER A 197 13.32 -16.51 -6.69
C SER A 197 13.79 -17.40 -5.56
#